data_be2071808a1bdaa976ede4247b034d07
#
_entry.id   be2071808a1bdaa976ede4247b034d07
#
_cell.length_a   1.000
_cell.length_b   1.000
_cell.length_c   1.000
_cell.angle_alpha   90.00
_cell.angle_beta   90.00
_cell.angle_gamma   90.00
#
_symmetry.space_group_name_H-M   'P 1'
#
loop_
_entity.id
_entity.type
_entity.pdbx_description
1 polymer ?
#
loop_
_entity_poly.entity_id
_entity_poly.type
_entity_poly.pdbx_seq_one_letter_code
_entity_poly.pdbx_strand_id
1 'polypeptide(L)'
;MCQVTSKTPLVAPAEPVNSLWQPKLMYFISNAWTSAQLNFLSIYYQQTAQFSKVQIGFLQTLPCVCTMLAPPLWGAVADHIRDQRLIHVFCIITGALTMFAVQFFYWSFNWTVLVVIVSNFHVAPAGSLLDHAVLNLLDKVGGEYGRQRLFGALGYGIGAYITGLIVAVAGISWSFNVSLTLGLTSLLVLRTIPRMQHHSHLTEETTLECGGVKPLSFMESARLIAEKVDVLVLLTVVFLMGLMYGVLSSFLTLYLYNLSSENAQIVGIAIMCETASELPAFFFSHRMLKKFGIVNVLLLSIMGYALRVSYYAVMTNAWSAIPFEFLHGVTYGLAWAACTQYVYSAAPPGCQGTVMGILNAVQNGLARGLGTLIGGFFYQHYGPRTMWLITDLGVPLALIGLGMFVHLKNKSEVVYEKQLEEAELFSPHGGNLQALKFHGGQNFEEIQ
;
A
#
# COMPACT_ATOMS: atom_id res chain seq x y z
N MET A 1 10.23 -47.23 23.89
CA MET A 1 11.56 -46.95 23.30
C MET A 1 11.44 -47.13 21.80
N CYS A 2 11.15 -46.07 21.08
CA CYS A 2 11.31 -46.01 19.65
C CYS A 2 12.31 -44.90 19.36
N GLN A 3 13.49 -45.29 18.89
CA GLN A 3 14.52 -44.36 18.42
C GLN A 3 14.07 -43.85 17.07
N VAL A 4 13.71 -42.58 17.02
CA VAL A 4 13.53 -41.84 15.74
C VAL A 4 14.90 -41.36 15.31
N THR A 5 15.51 -42.06 14.37
CA THR A 5 16.69 -41.56 13.66
C THR A 5 16.24 -40.59 12.60
N SER A 6 16.22 -39.27 12.93
CA SER A 6 16.07 -38.22 11.95
C SER A 6 17.37 -38.06 11.16
N LYS A 7 17.48 -38.69 10.02
CA LYS A 7 18.39 -38.28 8.97
C LYS A 7 17.71 -37.18 8.17
N THR A 8 17.73 -35.95 8.68
CA THR A 8 17.53 -34.78 7.86
C THR A 8 18.73 -34.69 6.89
N PRO A 9 18.54 -34.73 5.57
CA PRO A 9 19.63 -34.46 4.67
C PRO A 9 20.10 -33.03 4.95
N LEU A 10 21.35 -32.86 5.35
CA LEU A 10 22.02 -31.57 5.35
C LEU A 10 21.93 -31.04 3.91
N VAL A 11 20.95 -30.16 3.67
CA VAL A 11 20.94 -29.33 2.46
C VAL A 11 22.23 -28.53 2.52
N ALA A 12 23.15 -28.79 1.63
CA ALA A 12 24.36 -28.02 1.48
C ALA A 12 23.96 -26.54 1.44
N PRO A 13 24.68 -25.63 2.15
CA PRO A 13 24.37 -24.20 2.07
C PRO A 13 24.41 -23.82 0.60
N ALA A 14 23.26 -23.40 0.07
CA ALA A 14 23.17 -22.90 -1.29
C ALA A 14 24.24 -21.81 -1.42
N GLU A 15 25.08 -21.90 -2.42
CA GLU A 15 26.05 -20.85 -2.73
C GLU A 15 25.30 -19.51 -2.73
N PRO A 16 25.87 -18.44 -2.16
CA PRO A 16 25.22 -17.14 -2.15
C PRO A 16 24.91 -16.76 -3.59
N VAL A 17 23.65 -16.84 -3.97
CA VAL A 17 23.20 -16.48 -5.33
C VAL A 17 23.56 -15.01 -5.53
N ASN A 18 24.69 -14.78 -6.18
CA ASN A 18 25.14 -13.47 -6.58
C ASN A 18 24.06 -12.83 -7.44
N SER A 19 23.49 -11.76 -6.89
CA SER A 19 22.58 -10.79 -7.52
C SER A 19 21.22 -11.32 -7.99
N LEU A 20 20.24 -11.26 -7.11
CA LEU A 20 18.82 -11.25 -7.47
C LEU A 20 18.49 -9.93 -8.20
N TRP A 21 19.14 -9.66 -9.32
CA TRP A 21 18.98 -8.42 -10.08
C TRP A 21 17.62 -8.38 -10.81
N GLN A 22 17.12 -9.54 -11.24
CA GLN A 22 15.88 -9.64 -12.01
C GLN A 22 14.66 -9.12 -11.23
N PRO A 23 14.37 -9.60 -10.00
CA PRO A 23 13.26 -9.06 -9.20
C PRO A 23 13.47 -7.59 -8.84
N LYS A 24 14.70 -7.16 -8.53
CA LYS A 24 15.00 -5.75 -8.25
C LYS A 24 14.66 -4.86 -9.45
N LEU A 25 15.15 -5.23 -10.64
CA LEU A 25 14.90 -4.49 -11.86
C LEU A 25 13.41 -4.51 -12.23
N MET A 26 12.73 -5.64 -12.02
CA MET A 26 11.28 -5.75 -12.28
C MET A 26 10.48 -4.83 -11.37
N TYR A 27 10.78 -4.79 -10.06
CA TYR A 27 10.15 -3.83 -9.14
C TYR A 27 10.43 -2.39 -9.55
N PHE A 28 11.68 -2.08 -9.91
CA PHE A 28 12.06 -0.73 -10.33
C PHE A 28 11.25 -0.29 -11.55
N ILE A 29 11.23 -1.06 -12.63
CA ILE A 29 10.55 -0.70 -13.87
C ILE A 29 9.03 -0.67 -13.69
N SER A 30 8.44 -1.64 -12.99
CA SER A 30 7.00 -1.68 -12.75
C SER A 30 6.51 -0.48 -11.95
N ASN A 31 7.26 -0.05 -10.94
CA ASN A 31 6.90 1.12 -10.16
C ASN A 31 7.20 2.44 -10.89
N ALA A 32 8.26 2.50 -11.69
CA ALA A 32 8.54 3.65 -12.57
C ALA A 32 7.43 3.83 -13.62
N TRP A 33 6.95 2.74 -14.21
CA TRP A 33 5.80 2.74 -15.11
C TRP A 33 4.54 3.32 -14.44
N THR A 34 4.19 2.78 -13.28
CA THR A 34 3.02 3.24 -12.50
C THR A 34 3.14 4.71 -12.12
N SER A 35 4.33 5.14 -11.69
CA SER A 35 4.62 6.52 -11.32
C SER A 35 4.49 7.50 -12.47
N ALA A 36 5.04 7.14 -13.65
CA ALA A 36 4.95 7.96 -14.86
C ALA A 36 3.50 8.24 -15.27
N GLN A 37 2.60 7.32 -14.96
CA GLN A 37 1.19 7.42 -15.25
C GLN A 37 0.42 8.21 -14.19
N LEU A 38 0.44 7.73 -12.95
CA LEU A 38 -0.48 8.20 -11.90
C LEU A 38 -0.27 9.68 -11.55
N ASN A 39 0.99 10.13 -11.48
CA ASN A 39 1.31 11.47 -10.99
C ASN A 39 1.02 12.59 -11.98
N PHE A 40 0.91 12.28 -13.28
CA PHE A 40 0.68 13.27 -14.34
C PHE A 40 -0.74 13.20 -14.93
N LEU A 41 -1.52 12.20 -14.55
CA LEU A 41 -2.83 11.96 -15.14
C LEU A 41 -3.84 13.06 -14.79
N SER A 42 -3.84 13.58 -13.56
CA SER A 42 -4.70 14.69 -13.15
C SER A 42 -4.40 15.98 -13.92
N ILE A 43 -3.13 16.20 -14.24
CA ILE A 43 -2.67 17.35 -15.06
C ILE A 43 -3.17 17.19 -16.49
N TYR A 44 -3.03 16.00 -17.07
CA TYR A 44 -3.54 15.68 -18.40
C TYR A 44 -5.05 15.90 -18.50
N TYR A 45 -5.81 15.42 -17.52
CA TYR A 45 -7.26 15.62 -17.49
C TYR A 45 -7.64 17.10 -17.42
N GLN A 46 -6.88 17.93 -16.71
CA GLN A 46 -7.12 19.37 -16.66
C GLN A 46 -6.72 20.06 -17.95
N GLN A 47 -5.48 19.85 -18.45
CA GLN A 47 -4.93 20.62 -19.55
C GLN A 47 -5.46 20.19 -20.91
N THR A 48 -5.46 18.87 -21.17
CA THR A 48 -5.80 18.35 -22.51
C THR A 48 -7.28 18.02 -22.62
N ALA A 49 -7.82 17.30 -21.64
CA ALA A 49 -9.22 16.88 -21.67
C ALA A 49 -10.19 17.97 -21.18
N GLN A 50 -9.69 19.03 -20.54
CA GLN A 50 -10.49 20.14 -20.02
C GLN A 50 -11.57 19.71 -19.02
N PHE A 51 -11.33 18.61 -18.30
CA PHE A 51 -12.29 18.07 -17.32
C PHE A 51 -12.34 18.94 -16.05
N SER A 52 -13.53 19.06 -15.47
CA SER A 52 -13.72 19.72 -14.19
C SER A 52 -13.01 18.99 -13.05
N LYS A 53 -12.73 19.68 -11.93
CA LYS A 53 -12.07 19.05 -10.76
C LYS A 53 -12.89 17.92 -10.18
N VAL A 54 -14.23 17.98 -10.25
CA VAL A 54 -15.14 16.89 -9.87
C VAL A 54 -14.94 15.66 -10.76
N GLN A 55 -14.87 15.87 -12.09
CA GLN A 55 -14.61 14.79 -13.05
C GLN A 55 -13.21 14.19 -12.85
N ILE A 56 -12.20 15.01 -12.58
CA ILE A 56 -10.84 14.54 -12.25
C ILE A 56 -10.87 13.72 -10.97
N GLY A 57 -11.54 14.18 -9.91
CA GLY A 57 -11.72 13.43 -8.66
C GLY A 57 -12.40 12.08 -8.89
N PHE A 58 -13.44 12.04 -9.72
CA PHE A 58 -14.12 10.80 -10.08
C PHE A 58 -13.18 9.83 -10.81
N LEU A 59 -12.45 10.31 -11.84
CA LEU A 59 -11.47 9.47 -12.57
C LEU A 59 -10.35 8.95 -11.68
N GLN A 60 -9.87 9.74 -10.73
CA GLN A 60 -8.84 9.33 -9.76
C GLN A 60 -9.36 8.38 -8.66
N THR A 61 -10.67 8.27 -8.49
CA THR A 61 -11.28 7.28 -7.59
C THR A 61 -11.35 5.89 -8.22
N LEU A 62 -11.45 5.78 -9.54
CA LEU A 62 -11.57 4.51 -10.24
C LEU A 62 -10.40 3.55 -9.97
N PRO A 63 -9.12 3.98 -9.95
CA PRO A 63 -8.00 3.13 -9.54
C PRO A 63 -8.18 2.53 -8.14
N CYS A 64 -8.72 3.29 -7.18
CA CYS A 64 -8.96 2.80 -5.82
C CYS A 64 -9.96 1.63 -5.81
N VAL A 65 -11.05 1.75 -6.57
CA VAL A 65 -12.05 0.69 -6.73
C VAL A 65 -11.44 -0.53 -7.44
N CYS A 66 -10.70 -0.31 -8.51
CA CYS A 66 -10.04 -1.39 -9.25
C CYS A 66 -9.02 -2.14 -8.37
N THR A 67 -8.26 -1.43 -7.54
CA THR A 67 -7.28 -2.05 -6.63
C THR A 67 -7.94 -2.96 -5.57
N MET A 68 -9.19 -2.70 -5.21
CA MET A 68 -9.95 -3.58 -4.30
C MET A 68 -10.47 -4.84 -5.00
N LEU A 69 -10.96 -4.69 -6.23
CA LEU A 69 -11.73 -5.74 -6.92
C LEU A 69 -10.88 -6.60 -7.86
N ALA A 70 -9.92 -6.00 -8.58
CA ALA A 70 -9.21 -6.70 -9.64
C ALA A 70 -8.20 -7.74 -9.14
N PRO A 71 -7.37 -7.51 -8.09
CA PRO A 71 -6.39 -8.50 -7.66
C PRO A 71 -6.99 -9.83 -7.23
N PRO A 72 -8.07 -9.91 -6.42
CA PRO A 72 -8.71 -11.19 -6.09
C PRO A 72 -9.28 -11.92 -7.31
N LEU A 73 -9.89 -11.18 -8.24
CA LEU A 73 -10.50 -11.77 -9.45
C LEU A 73 -9.42 -12.33 -10.38
N TRP A 74 -8.37 -11.56 -10.66
CA TRP A 74 -7.26 -12.01 -11.50
C TRP A 74 -6.40 -13.08 -10.83
N GLY A 75 -6.30 -13.07 -9.50
CA GLY A 75 -5.68 -14.14 -8.72
C GLY A 75 -6.42 -15.46 -8.93
N ALA A 76 -7.74 -15.48 -8.77
CA ALA A 76 -8.57 -16.65 -9.01
C ALA A 76 -8.47 -17.16 -10.47
N VAL A 77 -8.42 -16.25 -11.45
CA VAL A 77 -8.20 -16.61 -12.87
C VAL A 77 -6.82 -17.24 -13.06
N ALA A 78 -5.79 -16.67 -12.45
CA ALA A 78 -4.42 -17.17 -12.55
C ALA A 78 -4.28 -18.58 -11.93
N ASP A 79 -4.95 -18.83 -10.82
CA ASP A 79 -4.99 -20.16 -10.17
C ASP A 79 -5.76 -21.18 -11.01
N HIS A 80 -6.86 -20.76 -11.65
CA HIS A 80 -7.64 -21.64 -12.54
C HIS A 80 -6.86 -22.03 -13.81
N ILE A 81 -6.18 -21.08 -14.45
CA ILE A 81 -5.38 -21.30 -15.65
C ILE A 81 -4.06 -22.02 -15.32
N ARG A 82 -3.61 -21.99 -14.06
CA ARG A 82 -2.34 -22.55 -13.58
C ARG A 82 -1.09 -21.97 -14.28
N ASP A 83 -1.21 -20.81 -14.89
CA ASP A 83 -0.09 -20.06 -15.49
C ASP A 83 -0.17 -18.57 -15.08
N GLN A 84 0.31 -18.28 -13.87
CA GLN A 84 0.33 -16.92 -13.33
C GLN A 84 1.15 -15.94 -14.19
N ARG A 85 2.18 -16.45 -14.87
CA ARG A 85 2.99 -15.63 -15.77
C ARG A 85 2.22 -15.18 -17.01
N LEU A 86 1.41 -16.06 -17.59
CA LEU A 86 0.55 -15.72 -18.74
C LEU A 86 -0.40 -14.59 -18.37
N ILE A 87 -1.05 -14.70 -17.19
CA ILE A 87 -1.96 -13.66 -16.69
C ILE A 87 -1.21 -12.36 -16.40
N HIS A 88 -0.02 -12.42 -15.80
CA HIS A 88 0.79 -11.23 -15.56
C HIS A 88 1.17 -10.51 -16.87
N VAL A 89 1.63 -11.24 -17.87
CA VAL A 89 1.94 -10.68 -19.21
C VAL A 89 0.70 -10.07 -19.84
N PHE A 90 -0.45 -10.75 -19.80
CA PHE A 90 -1.72 -10.26 -20.31
C PHE A 90 -2.13 -8.95 -19.63
N CYS A 91 -2.08 -8.91 -18.29
CA CYS A 91 -2.40 -7.71 -17.50
C CYS A 91 -1.49 -6.52 -17.82
N ILE A 92 -0.18 -6.74 -17.97
CA ILE A 92 0.75 -5.66 -18.34
C ILE A 92 0.45 -5.13 -19.74
N ILE A 93 0.29 -6.02 -20.72
CA ILE A 93 0.06 -5.60 -22.12
C ILE A 93 -1.27 -4.84 -22.23
N THR A 94 -2.35 -5.44 -21.73
CA THR A 94 -3.68 -4.84 -21.81
C THR A 94 -3.75 -3.53 -21.03
N GLY A 95 -3.19 -3.51 -19.81
CA GLY A 95 -3.15 -2.33 -18.97
C GLY A 95 -2.34 -1.18 -19.59
N ALA A 96 -1.15 -1.47 -20.16
CA ALA A 96 -0.30 -0.46 -20.78
C ALA A 96 -0.94 0.11 -22.07
N LEU A 97 -1.50 -0.76 -22.92
CA LEU A 97 -2.14 -0.33 -24.18
C LEU A 97 -3.43 0.45 -23.93
N THR A 98 -4.28 0.00 -22.99
CA THR A 98 -5.52 0.72 -22.68
C THR A 98 -5.26 2.03 -21.96
N MET A 99 -4.22 2.10 -21.11
CA MET A 99 -3.82 3.37 -20.52
C MET A 99 -3.25 4.34 -21.58
N PHE A 100 -2.43 3.85 -22.48
CA PHE A 100 -1.97 4.66 -23.63
C PHE A 100 -3.14 5.15 -24.48
N ALA A 101 -4.20 4.33 -24.62
CA ALA A 101 -5.39 4.69 -25.38
C ALA A 101 -6.20 5.84 -24.73
N VAL A 102 -6.06 6.14 -23.43
CA VAL A 102 -6.76 7.26 -22.77
C VAL A 102 -6.56 8.57 -23.51
N GLN A 103 -5.36 8.80 -24.05
CA GLN A 103 -5.05 10.03 -24.80
C GLN A 103 -5.85 10.24 -26.10
N PHE A 104 -6.52 9.21 -26.60
CA PHE A 104 -7.35 9.29 -27.80
C PHE A 104 -8.83 9.49 -27.50
N PHE A 105 -9.24 9.37 -26.23
CA PHE A 105 -10.63 9.47 -25.80
C PHE A 105 -10.94 10.72 -24.96
N TYR A 106 -10.00 11.67 -24.89
CA TYR A 106 -10.10 12.90 -24.09
C TYR A 106 -11.33 13.78 -24.43
N TRP A 107 -11.87 13.66 -25.63
CA TRP A 107 -13.03 14.42 -26.10
C TRP A 107 -14.36 14.01 -25.43
N SER A 108 -14.40 12.85 -24.74
CA SER A 108 -15.61 12.36 -24.08
C SER A 108 -15.29 11.80 -22.69
N PHE A 109 -15.91 12.40 -21.66
CA PHE A 109 -15.74 11.94 -20.29
C PHE A 109 -16.14 10.47 -20.11
N ASN A 110 -17.28 10.04 -20.67
CA ASN A 110 -17.78 8.66 -20.51
C ASN A 110 -16.83 7.62 -21.15
N TRP A 111 -16.27 7.91 -22.33
CA TRP A 111 -15.28 7.03 -22.95
C TRP A 111 -13.98 7.00 -22.13
N THR A 112 -13.53 8.15 -21.64
CA THR A 112 -12.37 8.20 -20.74
C THR A 112 -12.60 7.35 -19.50
N VAL A 113 -13.77 7.44 -18.85
CA VAL A 113 -14.15 6.60 -17.69
C VAL A 113 -14.04 5.11 -18.03
N LEU A 114 -14.62 4.68 -19.14
CA LEU A 114 -14.58 3.28 -19.55
C LEU A 114 -13.14 2.78 -19.75
N VAL A 115 -12.34 3.54 -20.50
CA VAL A 115 -10.95 3.16 -20.79
C VAL A 115 -10.09 3.14 -19.50
N VAL A 116 -10.30 4.11 -18.61
CA VAL A 116 -9.61 4.16 -17.31
C VAL A 116 -9.98 2.96 -16.42
N ILE A 117 -11.26 2.56 -16.37
CA ILE A 117 -11.69 1.36 -15.65
C ILE A 117 -11.00 0.12 -16.23
N VAL A 118 -11.08 -0.08 -17.53
CA VAL A 118 -10.46 -1.25 -18.20
C VAL A 118 -8.95 -1.28 -17.93
N SER A 119 -8.27 -0.12 -18.06
CA SER A 119 -6.84 -0.04 -17.79
C SER A 119 -6.50 -0.40 -16.36
N ASN A 120 -7.13 0.25 -15.37
CA ASN A 120 -6.79 0.02 -13.96
C ASN A 120 -7.20 -1.37 -13.49
N PHE A 121 -8.26 -1.96 -14.05
CA PHE A 121 -8.65 -3.34 -13.76
C PHE A 121 -7.57 -4.36 -14.17
N HIS A 122 -6.77 -4.06 -15.20
CA HIS A 122 -5.66 -4.90 -15.62
C HIS A 122 -4.32 -4.50 -14.97
N VAL A 123 -4.10 -3.22 -14.68
CA VAL A 123 -2.86 -2.76 -14.02
C VAL A 123 -2.81 -3.17 -12.54
N ALA A 124 -3.94 -3.10 -11.83
CA ALA A 124 -4.00 -3.32 -10.38
C ALA A 124 -3.44 -4.71 -9.93
N PRO A 125 -3.72 -5.83 -10.62
CA PRO A 125 -3.19 -7.14 -10.21
C PRO A 125 -1.70 -7.32 -10.51
N ALA A 126 -1.09 -6.52 -11.39
CA ALA A 126 0.31 -6.71 -11.79
C ALA A 126 1.29 -6.66 -10.61
N GLY A 127 1.02 -5.80 -9.61
CA GLY A 127 1.82 -5.72 -8.39
C GLY A 127 1.75 -6.98 -7.54
N SER A 128 0.55 -7.49 -7.27
CA SER A 128 0.36 -8.71 -6.47
C SER A 128 0.87 -9.97 -7.18
N LEU A 129 0.72 -10.05 -8.51
CA LEU A 129 1.30 -11.14 -9.31
C LEU A 129 2.83 -11.10 -9.29
N LEU A 130 3.43 -9.90 -9.32
CA LEU A 130 4.88 -9.73 -9.16
C LEU A 130 5.33 -10.15 -7.76
N ASP A 131 4.66 -9.69 -6.72
CA ASP A 131 4.97 -10.05 -5.33
C ASP A 131 4.95 -11.57 -5.15
N HIS A 132 3.92 -12.24 -5.66
CA HIS A 132 3.80 -13.70 -5.60
C HIS A 132 4.93 -14.41 -6.37
N ALA A 133 5.26 -13.95 -7.57
CA ALA A 133 6.35 -14.52 -8.36
C ALA A 133 7.71 -14.37 -7.68
N VAL A 134 7.96 -13.22 -7.04
CA VAL A 134 9.21 -12.96 -6.32
C VAL A 134 9.29 -13.76 -5.02
N LEU A 135 8.21 -13.86 -4.24
CA LEU A 135 8.18 -14.70 -3.04
C LEU A 135 8.48 -16.15 -3.37
N ASN A 136 7.83 -16.73 -4.38
CA ASN A 136 8.11 -18.09 -4.85
C ASN A 136 9.56 -18.29 -5.35
N LEU A 137 10.17 -17.25 -5.91
CA LEU A 137 11.59 -17.30 -6.28
C LEU A 137 12.47 -17.31 -5.04
N LEU A 138 12.20 -16.44 -4.06
CA LEU A 138 12.99 -16.32 -2.85
C LEU A 138 12.90 -17.55 -1.95
N ASP A 139 11.75 -18.23 -1.92
CA ASP A 139 11.59 -19.52 -1.19
C ASP A 139 12.56 -20.60 -1.72
N LYS A 140 12.91 -20.54 -3.02
CA LYS A 140 13.83 -21.53 -3.64
C LYS A 140 15.30 -21.14 -3.54
N VAL A 141 15.62 -19.86 -3.72
CA VAL A 141 16.99 -19.39 -3.83
C VAL A 141 17.50 -18.64 -2.60
N GLY A 142 16.61 -18.40 -1.64
CA GLY A 142 16.89 -17.58 -0.47
C GLY A 142 16.88 -16.08 -0.78
N GLY A 143 16.91 -15.26 0.25
CA GLY A 143 16.97 -13.81 0.15
C GLY A 143 15.81 -13.11 0.87
N GLU A 144 15.95 -11.79 1.04
CA GLU A 144 14.99 -10.97 1.76
C GLU A 144 14.04 -10.27 0.78
N TYR A 145 12.73 -10.50 0.93
CA TYR A 145 11.69 -9.86 0.12
C TYR A 145 11.74 -8.32 0.20
N GLY A 146 11.91 -7.78 1.40
CA GLY A 146 11.98 -6.33 1.61
C GLY A 146 13.08 -5.66 0.80
N ARG A 147 14.25 -6.30 0.67
CA ARG A 147 15.36 -5.79 -0.15
C ARG A 147 15.03 -5.74 -1.63
N GLN A 148 14.20 -6.65 -2.13
CA GLN A 148 13.77 -6.63 -3.53
C GLN A 148 12.76 -5.51 -3.75
N ARG A 149 11.77 -5.39 -2.86
CA ARG A 149 10.69 -4.40 -2.94
C ARG A 149 11.17 -2.95 -2.78
N LEU A 150 12.28 -2.72 -2.06
CA LEU A 150 12.92 -1.40 -1.93
C LEU A 150 13.20 -0.76 -3.29
N PHE A 151 13.60 -1.56 -4.29
CA PHE A 151 13.84 -1.06 -5.65
C PHE A 151 12.57 -0.56 -6.33
N GLY A 152 11.39 -1.01 -5.87
CA GLY A 152 10.11 -0.46 -6.32
C GLY A 152 9.93 0.99 -5.90
N ALA A 153 10.20 1.33 -4.63
CA ALA A 153 10.16 2.71 -4.18
C ALA A 153 11.16 3.59 -4.95
N LEU A 154 12.40 3.13 -5.13
CA LEU A 154 13.39 3.83 -5.95
C LEU A 154 12.89 4.07 -7.38
N GLY A 155 12.29 3.04 -8.01
CA GLY A 155 11.71 3.13 -9.33
C GLY A 155 10.57 4.15 -9.41
N TYR A 156 9.71 4.19 -8.39
CA TYR A 156 8.60 5.14 -8.33
C TYR A 156 9.07 6.60 -8.31
N GLY A 157 10.00 6.94 -7.43
CA GLY A 157 10.54 8.31 -7.32
C GLY A 157 11.34 8.74 -8.54
N ILE A 158 12.27 7.89 -9.01
CA ILE A 158 13.10 8.17 -10.18
C ILE A 158 12.23 8.23 -11.46
N GLY A 159 11.24 7.34 -11.58
CA GLY A 159 10.29 7.34 -12.68
C GLY A 159 9.48 8.63 -12.78
N ALA A 160 8.97 9.14 -11.64
CA ALA A 160 8.28 10.43 -11.58
C ALA A 160 9.19 11.59 -11.99
N TYR A 161 10.43 11.60 -11.47
CA TYR A 161 11.39 12.65 -11.78
C TYR A 161 11.75 12.70 -13.26
N ILE A 162 12.12 11.57 -13.86
CA ILE A 162 12.44 11.48 -15.30
C ILE A 162 11.23 11.86 -16.14
N THR A 163 10.03 11.38 -15.78
CA THR A 163 8.79 11.72 -16.49
C THR A 163 8.51 13.22 -16.40
N GLY A 164 8.70 13.84 -15.23
CA GLY A 164 8.55 15.29 -15.03
C GLY A 164 9.47 16.11 -15.92
N LEU A 165 10.74 15.68 -16.08
CA LEU A 165 11.68 16.33 -17.01
C LEU A 165 11.24 16.20 -18.47
N ILE A 166 10.80 15.01 -18.89
CA ILE A 166 10.34 14.76 -20.26
C ILE A 166 9.07 15.58 -20.55
N VAL A 167 8.11 15.57 -19.62
CA VAL A 167 6.86 16.31 -19.75
C VAL A 167 7.10 17.82 -19.82
N ALA A 168 8.07 18.35 -19.06
CA ALA A 168 8.41 19.77 -19.08
C ALA A 168 8.93 20.25 -20.46
N VAL A 169 9.59 19.37 -21.21
CA VAL A 169 10.16 19.70 -22.54
C VAL A 169 9.20 19.33 -23.67
N ALA A 170 8.57 18.15 -23.57
CA ALA A 170 7.81 17.54 -24.67
C ALA A 170 6.27 17.65 -24.53
N GLY A 171 5.80 18.11 -23.35
CA GLY A 171 4.38 18.25 -23.05
C GLY A 171 3.77 17.05 -22.32
N ILE A 172 2.57 17.27 -21.74
CA ILE A 172 1.94 16.34 -20.80
C ILE A 172 1.61 14.96 -21.43
N SER A 173 1.27 14.90 -22.70
CA SER A 173 0.97 13.65 -23.40
C SER A 173 2.15 12.67 -23.46
N TRP A 174 3.39 13.15 -23.28
CA TRP A 174 4.56 12.28 -23.21
C TRP A 174 4.60 11.38 -21.98
N SER A 175 3.87 11.71 -20.94
CA SER A 175 3.70 10.80 -19.79
C SER A 175 3.15 9.43 -20.20
N PHE A 176 2.24 9.39 -21.18
CA PHE A 176 1.70 8.13 -21.72
C PHE A 176 2.76 7.36 -22.54
N ASN A 177 3.61 8.05 -23.29
CA ASN A 177 4.69 7.41 -24.07
C ASN A 177 5.74 6.81 -23.13
N VAL A 178 6.14 7.53 -22.08
CA VAL A 178 7.06 7.03 -21.05
C VAL A 178 6.46 5.82 -20.35
N SER A 179 5.19 5.93 -19.93
CA SER A 179 4.48 4.83 -19.28
C SER A 179 4.39 3.59 -20.17
N LEU A 180 4.00 3.73 -21.44
CA LEU A 180 3.93 2.61 -22.38
C LEU A 180 5.30 1.95 -22.58
N THR A 181 6.35 2.75 -22.80
CA THR A 181 7.72 2.25 -22.99
C THR A 181 8.20 1.45 -21.79
N LEU A 182 8.02 1.99 -20.57
CA LEU A 182 8.39 1.29 -19.34
C LEU A 182 7.55 0.03 -19.12
N GLY A 183 6.22 0.08 -19.37
CA GLY A 183 5.34 -1.08 -19.29
C GLY A 183 5.75 -2.19 -20.23
N LEU A 184 6.07 -1.89 -21.49
CA LEU A 184 6.55 -2.87 -22.46
C LEU A 184 7.96 -3.38 -22.11
N THR A 185 8.85 -2.51 -21.60
CA THR A 185 10.18 -2.91 -21.14
C THR A 185 10.10 -3.87 -19.94
N SER A 186 9.11 -3.73 -19.06
CA SER A 186 8.90 -4.66 -17.95
C SER A 186 8.65 -6.10 -18.41
N LEU A 187 8.06 -6.30 -19.60
CA LEU A 187 7.86 -7.63 -20.18
C LEU A 187 9.18 -8.32 -20.55
N LEU A 188 10.18 -7.55 -20.98
CA LEU A 188 11.53 -8.09 -21.29
C LEU A 188 12.20 -8.59 -20.01
N VAL A 189 12.08 -7.81 -18.93
CA VAL A 189 12.61 -8.22 -17.61
C VAL A 189 11.83 -9.41 -17.04
N LEU A 190 10.51 -9.42 -17.18
CA LEU A 190 9.67 -10.55 -16.73
C LEU A 190 10.07 -11.87 -17.41
N ARG A 191 10.55 -11.83 -18.67
CA ARG A 191 11.08 -13.01 -19.36
C ARG A 191 12.33 -13.60 -18.70
N THR A 192 13.13 -12.81 -18.00
CA THR A 192 14.34 -13.26 -17.31
C THR A 192 14.06 -13.91 -15.94
N ILE A 193 12.89 -13.69 -15.37
CA ILE A 193 12.48 -14.35 -14.12
C ILE A 193 12.10 -15.80 -14.46
N PRO A 194 12.64 -16.82 -13.77
CA PRO A 194 12.34 -18.22 -14.05
C PRO A 194 10.85 -18.52 -13.96
N ARG A 195 10.32 -19.37 -14.85
CA ARG A 195 8.96 -19.91 -14.74
C ARG A 195 8.91 -20.85 -13.55
N MET A 196 8.00 -20.60 -12.62
CA MET A 196 7.73 -21.50 -11.51
C MET A 196 6.59 -22.42 -11.88
N GLN A 197 6.83 -23.74 -11.86
CA GLN A 197 5.76 -24.73 -11.94
C GLN A 197 5.02 -24.75 -10.61
N HIS A 198 3.71 -24.72 -10.68
CA HIS A 198 2.83 -24.79 -9.51
C HIS A 198 2.97 -26.21 -8.90
N HIS A 199 3.72 -26.34 -7.81
CA HIS A 199 3.66 -27.53 -6.97
C HIS A 199 2.45 -27.40 -6.03
N SER A 200 1.27 -27.75 -6.53
CA SER A 200 0.01 -27.79 -5.76
C SER A 200 -0.03 -28.87 -4.66
N HIS A 201 1.00 -29.68 -4.53
CA HIS A 201 1.02 -30.77 -3.55
C HIS A 201 1.53 -30.40 -2.15
N LEU A 202 2.22 -29.26 -1.97
CA LEU A 202 2.79 -28.89 -0.68
C LEU A 202 1.80 -28.20 0.27
N THR A 203 0.73 -27.60 -0.27
CA THR A 203 -0.24 -26.88 0.57
C THR A 203 -1.22 -27.79 1.28
N GLU A 204 -1.53 -28.97 0.72
CA GLU A 204 -2.40 -29.95 1.37
C GLU A 204 -1.66 -30.80 2.42
N GLU A 205 -0.39 -31.17 2.19
CA GLU A 205 0.38 -31.96 3.15
C GLU A 205 0.85 -31.12 4.36
N THR A 206 1.22 -29.84 4.15
CA THR A 206 1.64 -28.97 5.27
C THR A 206 0.46 -28.58 6.18
N THR A 207 -0.78 -28.61 5.68
CA THR A 207 -1.99 -28.36 6.49
C THR A 207 -2.33 -29.57 7.37
N LEU A 208 -1.85 -30.76 7.03
CA LEU A 208 -2.07 -31.97 7.81
C LEU A 208 -1.02 -32.19 8.91
N GLU A 209 0.19 -31.65 8.78
CA GLU A 209 1.28 -31.84 9.76
C GLU A 209 1.34 -30.75 10.85
N CYS A 210 0.83 -29.55 10.61
CA CYS A 210 0.72 -28.50 11.64
C CYS A 210 -0.73 -28.41 12.13
N GLY A 211 -1.08 -29.15 13.17
CA GLY A 211 -2.31 -29.11 14.00
C GLY A 211 -3.45 -28.22 13.47
N GLY A 212 -4.11 -28.70 12.45
CA GLY A 212 -5.27 -28.23 11.69
C GLY A 212 -6.14 -27.11 12.25
N VAL A 213 -5.70 -25.86 12.16
CA VAL A 213 -6.64 -24.74 12.20
C VAL A 213 -7.21 -24.61 10.79
N LYS A 214 -8.44 -25.06 10.57
CA LYS A 214 -9.17 -24.85 9.31
C LYS A 214 -9.11 -23.37 8.96
N PRO A 215 -8.75 -22.99 7.71
CA PRO A 215 -8.84 -21.60 7.30
C PRO A 215 -10.30 -21.12 7.47
N LEU A 216 -10.49 -20.10 8.28
CA LEU A 216 -11.79 -19.49 8.51
C LEU A 216 -12.29 -18.83 7.22
N SER A 217 -13.59 -18.87 6.99
CA SER A 217 -14.18 -18.14 5.86
C SER A 217 -13.96 -16.63 6.04
N PHE A 218 -13.99 -15.89 4.95
CA PHE A 218 -13.86 -14.41 4.99
C PHE A 218 -14.89 -13.78 5.95
N MET A 219 -16.13 -14.27 5.92
CA MET A 219 -17.22 -13.74 6.75
C MET A 219 -17.01 -14.03 8.24
N GLU A 220 -16.54 -15.21 8.58
CA GLU A 220 -16.20 -15.58 9.97
C GLU A 220 -15.02 -14.75 10.49
N SER A 221 -13.98 -14.59 9.67
CA SER A 221 -12.83 -13.75 9.98
C SER A 221 -13.24 -12.29 10.19
N ALA A 222 -14.07 -11.73 9.31
CA ALA A 222 -14.59 -10.37 9.44
C ALA A 222 -15.44 -10.18 10.70
N ARG A 223 -16.23 -11.19 11.07
CA ARG A 223 -17.02 -11.15 12.31
C ARG A 223 -16.13 -11.15 13.56
N LEU A 224 -15.12 -12.02 13.61
CA LEU A 224 -14.17 -12.06 14.72
C LEU A 224 -13.39 -10.74 14.88
N ILE A 225 -13.09 -10.07 13.77
CA ILE A 225 -12.45 -8.75 13.79
C ILE A 225 -13.43 -7.68 14.30
N ALA A 226 -14.70 -7.75 13.89
CA ALA A 226 -15.73 -6.83 14.33
C ALA A 226 -16.02 -6.91 15.84
N GLU A 227 -15.68 -8.01 16.49
CA GLU A 227 -15.77 -8.15 17.93
C GLU A 227 -14.65 -7.40 18.69
N LYS A 228 -13.54 -7.06 18.00
CA LYS A 228 -12.40 -6.31 18.56
C LYS A 228 -12.61 -4.79 18.38
N VAL A 229 -13.19 -4.14 19.37
CA VAL A 229 -13.55 -2.72 19.31
C VAL A 229 -12.33 -1.82 19.14
N ASP A 230 -11.19 -2.16 19.75
CA ASP A 230 -9.92 -1.45 19.59
C ASP A 230 -9.43 -1.44 18.14
N VAL A 231 -9.53 -2.59 17.44
CA VAL A 231 -9.19 -2.70 16.01
C VAL A 231 -10.15 -1.87 15.16
N LEU A 232 -11.46 -1.87 15.47
CA LEU A 232 -12.45 -1.07 14.72
C LEU A 232 -12.19 0.43 14.87
N VAL A 233 -11.86 0.89 16.08
CA VAL A 233 -11.51 2.30 16.31
C VAL A 233 -10.21 2.66 15.59
N LEU A 234 -9.21 1.80 15.60
CA LEU A 234 -7.99 2.01 14.81
C LEU A 234 -8.30 2.07 13.30
N LEU A 235 -9.15 1.19 12.77
CA LEU A 235 -9.59 1.24 11.37
C LEU A 235 -10.32 2.54 11.05
N THR A 236 -11.05 3.13 12.01
CA THR A 236 -11.67 4.46 11.85
C THR A 236 -10.61 5.56 11.75
N VAL A 237 -9.55 5.51 12.57
CA VAL A 237 -8.40 6.44 12.46
C VAL A 237 -7.71 6.28 11.10
N VAL A 238 -7.48 5.05 10.68
CA VAL A 238 -6.91 4.73 9.35
C VAL A 238 -7.80 5.27 8.22
N PHE A 239 -9.12 5.14 8.36
CA PHE A 239 -10.07 5.69 7.39
C PHE A 239 -9.94 7.22 7.29
N LEU A 240 -9.90 7.93 8.41
CA LEU A 240 -9.74 9.39 8.43
C LEU A 240 -8.39 9.82 7.81
N MET A 241 -7.30 9.14 8.15
CA MET A 241 -5.99 9.39 7.52
C MET A 241 -6.02 9.06 6.02
N GLY A 242 -6.73 8.02 5.62
CA GLY A 242 -6.93 7.64 4.23
C GLY A 242 -7.74 8.66 3.42
N LEU A 243 -8.74 9.32 4.03
CA LEU A 243 -9.45 10.45 3.41
C LEU A 243 -8.50 11.60 3.10
N MET A 244 -7.67 12.01 4.07
CA MET A 244 -6.67 13.07 3.87
C MET A 244 -5.64 12.67 2.79
N TYR A 245 -5.18 11.44 2.82
CA TYR A 245 -4.27 10.91 1.81
C TYR A 245 -4.89 10.88 0.41
N GLY A 246 -6.19 10.60 0.29
CA GLY A 246 -6.93 10.63 -0.97
C GLY A 246 -6.88 12.00 -1.65
N VAL A 247 -7.08 13.07 -0.89
CA VAL A 247 -6.96 14.45 -1.41
C VAL A 247 -5.52 14.76 -1.82
N LEU A 248 -4.55 14.45 -0.96
CA LEU A 248 -3.12 14.67 -1.22
C LEU A 248 -2.68 13.94 -2.50
N SER A 249 -2.88 12.65 -2.59
CA SER A 249 -2.41 11.83 -3.71
C SER A 249 -3.03 12.18 -5.06
N SER A 250 -4.22 12.79 -5.07
CA SER A 250 -4.94 13.10 -6.30
C SER A 250 -4.79 14.54 -6.77
N PHE A 251 -4.64 15.49 -5.84
CA PHE A 251 -4.68 16.90 -6.17
C PHE A 251 -3.40 17.68 -5.86
N LEU A 252 -2.47 17.15 -5.06
CA LEU A 252 -1.24 17.87 -4.73
C LEU A 252 -0.39 18.12 -5.98
N THR A 253 -0.15 17.11 -6.79
CA THR A 253 0.63 17.23 -8.03
C THR A 253 0.01 18.25 -8.99
N LEU A 254 -1.31 18.23 -9.13
CA LEU A 254 -2.05 19.19 -9.94
C LEU A 254 -1.96 20.62 -9.36
N TYR A 255 -2.04 20.74 -8.03
CA TYR A 255 -1.93 22.04 -7.36
C TYR A 255 -0.53 22.64 -7.49
N LEU A 256 0.52 21.83 -7.28
CA LEU A 256 1.92 22.27 -7.48
C LEU A 256 2.17 22.69 -8.92
N TYR A 257 1.66 21.91 -9.88
CA TYR A 257 1.76 22.23 -11.30
C TYR A 257 1.13 23.59 -11.62
N ASN A 258 -0.12 23.81 -11.19
CA ASN A 258 -0.83 25.07 -11.41
C ASN A 258 -0.15 26.26 -10.71
N LEU A 259 0.37 26.07 -9.50
CA LEU A 259 1.02 27.11 -8.71
C LEU A 259 2.43 27.47 -9.23
N SER A 260 3.07 26.55 -9.96
CA SER A 260 4.41 26.74 -10.55
C SER A 260 4.41 27.29 -11.98
N SER A 261 3.30 27.88 -12.42
CA SER A 261 3.13 28.33 -13.81
C SER A 261 3.33 27.18 -14.83
N GLU A 262 2.68 26.04 -14.54
CA GLU A 262 2.66 24.85 -15.40
C GLU A 262 4.02 24.13 -15.54
N ASN A 263 4.86 24.20 -14.52
CA ASN A 263 6.15 23.51 -14.51
C ASN A 263 5.99 22.06 -14.02
N ALA A 264 6.12 21.09 -14.95
CA ALA A 264 6.02 19.66 -14.64
C ALA A 264 7.23 19.10 -13.86
N GLN A 265 8.38 19.80 -13.86
CA GLN A 265 9.57 19.33 -13.12
C GLN A 265 9.32 19.27 -11.63
N ILE A 266 8.56 20.24 -11.07
CA ILE A 266 8.26 20.31 -9.65
C ILE A 266 7.47 19.09 -9.19
N VAL A 267 6.57 18.57 -10.03
CA VAL A 267 5.80 17.35 -9.75
C VAL A 267 6.74 16.16 -9.58
N GLY A 268 7.66 16.01 -10.53
CA GLY A 268 8.65 14.93 -10.48
C GLY A 268 9.57 15.02 -9.25
N ILE A 269 10.01 16.24 -8.89
CA ILE A 269 10.84 16.50 -7.72
C ILE A 269 10.07 16.22 -6.42
N ALA A 270 8.82 16.68 -6.32
CA ALA A 270 7.97 16.45 -5.16
C ALA A 270 7.81 14.93 -4.87
N ILE A 271 7.43 14.15 -5.88
CA ILE A 271 7.27 12.70 -5.75
C ILE A 271 8.61 12.00 -5.44
N MET A 272 9.71 12.47 -6.00
CA MET A 272 11.04 11.94 -5.66
C MET A 272 11.38 12.20 -4.18
N CYS A 273 11.06 13.38 -3.65
CA CYS A 273 11.26 13.72 -2.23
C CYS A 273 10.34 12.91 -1.31
N GLU A 274 9.07 12.72 -1.68
CA GLU A 274 8.15 11.82 -0.97
C GLU A 274 8.74 10.42 -0.84
N THR A 275 9.13 9.83 -1.97
CA THR A 275 9.70 8.48 -2.01
C THR A 275 11.03 8.38 -1.25
N ALA A 276 11.90 9.40 -1.39
CA ALA A 276 13.16 9.45 -0.66
C ALA A 276 12.96 9.47 0.87
N SER A 277 11.87 10.05 1.34
CA SER A 277 11.51 10.07 2.76
C SER A 277 10.90 8.76 3.26
N GLU A 278 10.20 8.01 2.38
CA GLU A 278 9.62 6.71 2.74
C GLU A 278 10.68 5.65 3.05
N LEU A 279 11.80 5.65 2.31
CA LEU A 279 12.85 4.64 2.47
C LEU A 279 13.39 4.58 3.91
N PRO A 280 13.87 5.69 4.52
CA PRO A 280 14.32 5.65 5.91
C PRO A 280 13.15 5.42 6.88
N ALA A 281 11.94 5.91 6.58
CA ALA A 281 10.77 5.70 7.43
C ALA A 281 10.44 4.21 7.58
N PHE A 282 10.39 3.45 6.48
CA PHE A 282 10.19 1.99 6.53
C PHE A 282 11.39 1.27 7.15
N PHE A 283 12.63 1.68 6.85
CA PHE A 283 13.82 1.05 7.41
C PHE A 283 13.88 1.18 8.93
N PHE A 284 13.53 2.34 9.47
CA PHE A 284 13.54 2.58 10.90
C PHE A 284 12.22 2.29 11.60
N SER A 285 11.16 1.92 10.89
CA SER A 285 9.81 1.74 11.43
C SER A 285 9.77 0.82 12.64
N HIS A 286 10.42 -0.35 12.56
CA HIS A 286 10.48 -1.30 13.68
C HIS A 286 11.15 -0.70 14.92
N ARG A 287 12.28 0.00 14.76
CA ARG A 287 12.97 0.68 15.88
C ARG A 287 12.12 1.79 16.47
N MET A 288 11.43 2.57 15.63
CA MET A 288 10.53 3.63 16.05
C MET A 288 9.34 3.08 16.83
N LEU A 289 8.71 2.01 16.34
CA LEU A 289 7.60 1.36 17.01
C LEU A 289 8.01 0.71 18.33
N LYS A 290 9.18 0.06 18.40
CA LYS A 290 9.72 -0.49 19.64
C LYS A 290 10.02 0.60 20.68
N LYS A 291 10.56 1.76 20.26
CA LYS A 291 10.98 2.84 21.16
C LYS A 291 9.82 3.73 21.62
N PHE A 292 8.92 4.10 20.71
CA PHE A 292 7.89 5.09 20.97
C PHE A 292 6.49 4.48 21.12
N GLY A 293 6.31 3.23 20.72
CA GLY A 293 5.00 2.57 20.67
C GLY A 293 4.11 3.08 19.51
N ILE A 294 3.06 2.33 19.23
CA ILE A 294 2.15 2.62 18.11
C ILE A 294 1.44 3.97 18.26
N VAL A 295 1.01 4.31 19.47
CA VAL A 295 0.23 5.54 19.74
C VAL A 295 1.02 6.80 19.40
N ASN A 296 2.27 6.89 19.87
CA ASN A 296 3.12 8.05 19.63
C ASN A 296 3.54 8.13 18.15
N VAL A 297 3.74 7.01 17.48
CA VAL A 297 4.03 6.98 16.03
C VAL A 297 2.83 7.47 15.23
N LEU A 298 1.60 7.05 15.57
CA LEU A 298 0.38 7.55 14.91
C LEU A 298 0.14 9.02 15.24
N LEU A 299 0.36 9.45 16.47
CA LEU A 299 0.27 10.88 16.84
C LEU A 299 1.24 11.72 16.01
N LEU A 300 2.51 11.29 15.89
CA LEU A 300 3.50 11.96 15.07
C LEU A 300 3.06 12.05 13.60
N SER A 301 2.47 10.98 13.07
CA SER A 301 1.96 10.94 11.70
C SER A 301 0.77 11.89 11.49
N ILE A 302 -0.19 11.94 12.41
CA ILE A 302 -1.32 12.87 12.35
C ILE A 302 -0.85 14.33 12.46
N MET A 303 0.11 14.63 13.35
CA MET A 303 0.72 15.96 13.43
C MET A 303 1.50 16.33 12.16
N GLY A 304 2.14 15.35 11.54
CA GLY A 304 2.77 15.53 10.23
C GLY A 304 1.75 15.87 9.14
N TYR A 305 0.57 15.25 9.13
CA TYR A 305 -0.54 15.63 8.24
C TYR A 305 -1.00 17.07 8.52
N ALA A 306 -1.22 17.42 9.78
CA ALA A 306 -1.60 18.79 10.15
C ALA A 306 -0.62 19.81 9.57
N LEU A 307 0.68 19.60 9.77
CA LEU A 307 1.71 20.50 9.28
C LEU A 307 1.73 20.60 7.75
N ARG A 308 1.66 19.46 7.04
CA ARG A 308 1.64 19.44 5.57
C ARG A 308 0.42 20.14 5.01
N VAL A 309 -0.77 19.73 5.44
CA VAL A 309 -2.05 20.20 4.85
C VAL A 309 -2.30 21.66 5.18
N SER A 310 -2.07 22.08 6.43
CA SER A 310 -2.16 23.50 6.83
C SER A 310 -1.21 24.38 6.00
N TYR A 311 0.03 23.88 5.75
CA TYR A 311 0.98 24.62 4.92
C TYR A 311 0.47 24.76 3.47
N TYR A 312 -0.07 23.72 2.87
CA TYR A 312 -0.60 23.79 1.50
C TYR A 312 -1.80 24.74 1.36
N ALA A 313 -2.56 24.96 2.43
CA ALA A 313 -3.64 25.92 2.43
C ALA A 313 -3.18 27.39 2.34
N VAL A 314 -1.94 27.69 2.75
CA VAL A 314 -1.40 29.06 2.83
C VAL A 314 -0.24 29.34 1.86
N MET A 315 0.35 28.30 1.26
CA MET A 315 1.50 28.48 0.37
C MET A 315 1.14 29.24 -0.91
N THR A 316 2.07 30.09 -1.34
CA THR A 316 1.98 30.90 -2.56
C THR A 316 3.03 30.54 -3.61
N ASN A 317 4.05 29.77 -3.21
CA ASN A 317 5.12 29.32 -4.10
C ASN A 317 5.18 27.79 -4.05
N ALA A 318 5.04 27.15 -5.21
CA ALA A 318 5.04 25.68 -5.31
C ALA A 318 6.35 25.05 -4.82
N TRP A 319 7.51 25.68 -5.02
CA TRP A 319 8.81 25.16 -4.59
C TRP A 319 8.96 25.09 -3.07
N SER A 320 8.21 25.92 -2.34
CA SER A 320 8.21 25.89 -0.88
C SER A 320 7.52 24.65 -0.28
N ALA A 321 6.78 23.88 -1.11
CA ALA A 321 6.22 22.61 -0.68
C ALA A 321 7.27 21.51 -0.52
N ILE A 322 8.38 21.55 -1.25
CA ILE A 322 9.38 20.46 -1.31
C ILE A 322 9.89 20.01 0.07
N PRO A 323 10.22 20.88 1.04
CA PRO A 323 10.59 20.43 2.39
C PRO A 323 9.49 19.66 3.11
N PHE A 324 8.22 19.97 2.84
CA PHE A 324 7.08 19.31 3.45
C PHE A 324 6.79 17.94 2.81
N GLU A 325 7.25 17.70 1.58
CA GLU A 325 7.15 16.38 0.94
C GLU A 325 8.00 15.33 1.67
N PHE A 326 9.10 15.72 2.32
CA PHE A 326 9.87 14.82 3.18
C PHE A 326 9.10 14.33 4.40
N LEU A 327 7.99 14.96 4.78
CA LEU A 327 7.12 14.44 5.84
C LEU A 327 6.28 13.24 5.39
N HIS A 328 6.27 12.91 4.08
CA HIS A 328 5.51 11.79 3.54
C HIS A 328 5.90 10.46 4.19
N GLY A 329 7.19 10.23 4.39
CA GLY A 329 7.68 9.05 5.11
C GLY A 329 7.10 8.89 6.51
N VAL A 330 6.90 10.01 7.22
CA VAL A 330 6.28 10.01 8.56
C VAL A 330 4.76 9.86 8.46
N THR A 331 4.12 10.65 7.58
CA THR A 331 2.65 10.69 7.48
C THR A 331 2.06 9.42 6.88
N TYR A 332 2.74 8.80 5.92
CA TYR A 332 2.29 7.57 5.27
C TYR A 332 3.12 6.36 5.70
N GLY A 333 4.43 6.39 5.52
CA GLY A 333 5.30 5.23 5.73
C GLY A 333 5.26 4.69 7.15
N LEU A 334 5.51 5.53 8.16
CA LEU A 334 5.46 5.11 9.57
C LEU A 334 4.04 4.77 10.02
N ALA A 335 3.02 5.53 9.59
CA ALA A 335 1.63 5.24 9.91
C ALA A 335 1.20 3.87 9.37
N TRP A 336 1.52 3.60 8.11
CA TRP A 336 1.22 2.29 7.47
C TRP A 336 1.90 1.15 8.22
N ALA A 337 3.20 1.27 8.53
CA ALA A 337 3.94 0.27 9.28
C ALA A 337 3.34 0.03 10.68
N ALA A 338 2.93 1.11 11.37
CA ALA A 338 2.31 1.01 12.69
C ALA A 338 0.95 0.30 12.64
N CYS A 339 0.09 0.70 11.71
CA CYS A 339 -1.24 0.12 11.55
C CYS A 339 -1.16 -1.36 11.12
N THR A 340 -0.30 -1.69 10.15
CA THR A 340 -0.12 -3.06 9.68
C THR A 340 0.39 -3.97 10.79
N GLN A 341 1.39 -3.53 11.56
CA GLN A 341 1.93 -4.32 12.66
C GLN A 341 0.88 -4.57 13.74
N TYR A 342 0.13 -3.54 14.16
CA TYR A 342 -0.90 -3.71 15.19
C TYR A 342 -2.03 -4.63 14.74
N VAL A 343 -2.59 -4.36 13.55
CA VAL A 343 -3.71 -5.10 13.01
C VAL A 343 -3.34 -6.57 12.77
N TYR A 344 -2.12 -6.82 12.28
CA TYR A 344 -1.60 -8.17 12.09
C TYR A 344 -1.43 -8.93 13.43
N SER A 345 -0.85 -8.28 14.46
CA SER A 345 -0.67 -8.89 15.78
C SER A 345 -1.98 -9.09 16.54
N ALA A 346 -2.97 -8.21 16.33
CA ALA A 346 -4.30 -8.33 16.92
C ALA A 346 -5.19 -9.36 16.22
N ALA A 347 -4.80 -9.84 15.03
CA ALA A 347 -5.60 -10.79 14.24
C ALA A 347 -5.67 -12.16 14.93
N PRO A 348 -6.86 -12.79 14.97
CA PRO A 348 -6.96 -14.18 15.39
C PRO A 348 -6.13 -15.12 14.51
N PRO A 349 -5.64 -16.27 15.04
CA PRO A 349 -4.92 -17.24 14.23
C PRO A 349 -5.72 -17.66 12.98
N GLY A 350 -5.08 -17.65 11.82
CA GLY A 350 -5.71 -17.95 10.54
C GLY A 350 -6.47 -16.81 9.86
N CYS A 351 -6.59 -15.62 10.52
CA CYS A 351 -7.29 -14.45 9.97
C CYS A 351 -6.34 -13.34 9.47
N GLN A 352 -5.02 -13.49 9.62
CA GLN A 352 -4.05 -12.43 9.34
C GLN A 352 -4.17 -11.86 7.92
N GLY A 353 -4.33 -12.72 6.92
CA GLY A 353 -4.51 -12.30 5.53
C GLY A 353 -5.80 -11.49 5.31
N THR A 354 -6.90 -11.92 5.91
CA THR A 354 -8.20 -11.23 5.82
C THR A 354 -8.13 -9.85 6.47
N VAL A 355 -7.52 -9.75 7.64
CA VAL A 355 -7.39 -8.49 8.39
C VAL A 355 -6.53 -7.49 7.62
N MET A 356 -5.43 -7.94 7.03
CA MET A 356 -4.59 -7.11 6.17
C MET A 356 -5.31 -6.66 4.90
N GLY A 357 -6.15 -7.54 4.33
CA GLY A 357 -7.02 -7.19 3.21
C GLY A 357 -8.04 -6.11 3.58
N ILE A 358 -8.68 -6.21 4.76
CA ILE A 358 -9.61 -5.20 5.26
C ILE A 358 -8.90 -3.87 5.50
N LEU A 359 -7.72 -3.87 6.14
CA LEU A 359 -6.93 -2.66 6.35
C LEU A 359 -6.61 -1.95 5.03
N ASN A 360 -6.14 -2.70 4.04
CA ASN A 360 -5.84 -2.14 2.71
C ASN A 360 -7.09 -1.62 1.99
N ALA A 361 -8.21 -2.35 2.06
CA ALA A 361 -9.48 -1.94 1.47
C ALA A 361 -10.03 -0.66 2.12
N VAL A 362 -9.91 -0.53 3.43
CA VAL A 362 -10.33 0.68 4.17
C VAL A 362 -9.46 1.87 3.78
N GLN A 363 -8.14 1.74 3.83
CA GLN A 363 -7.22 2.88 3.60
C GLN A 363 -7.09 3.25 2.13
N ASN A 364 -6.66 2.30 1.28
CA ASN A 364 -6.29 2.58 -0.11
C ASN A 364 -7.48 2.46 -1.08
N GLY A 365 -8.53 1.74 -0.68
CA GLY A 365 -9.76 1.63 -1.45
C GLY A 365 -10.78 2.71 -1.08
N LEU A 366 -11.52 2.45 0.01
CA LEU A 366 -12.68 3.24 0.40
C LEU A 366 -12.30 4.67 0.83
N ALA A 367 -11.39 4.82 1.78
CA ALA A 367 -11.05 6.13 2.34
C ALA A 367 -10.36 7.02 1.31
N ARG A 368 -9.34 6.50 0.63
CA ARG A 368 -8.65 7.23 -0.43
C ARG A 368 -9.60 7.63 -1.54
N GLY A 369 -10.47 6.72 -2.00
CA GLY A 369 -11.45 7.01 -3.05
C GLY A 369 -12.44 8.10 -2.64
N LEU A 370 -13.04 8.01 -1.43
CA LEU A 370 -13.96 9.04 -0.91
C LEU A 370 -13.24 10.38 -0.71
N GLY A 371 -12.02 10.38 -0.16
CA GLY A 371 -11.21 11.59 0.00
C GLY A 371 -10.97 12.29 -1.33
N THR A 372 -10.66 11.53 -2.37
CA THR A 372 -10.47 12.06 -3.72
C THR A 372 -11.74 12.70 -4.29
N LEU A 373 -12.91 12.08 -4.11
CA LEU A 373 -14.20 12.65 -4.54
C LEU A 373 -14.53 13.94 -3.78
N ILE A 374 -14.37 13.93 -2.47
CA ILE A 374 -14.58 15.10 -1.60
C ILE A 374 -13.62 16.22 -2.01
N GLY A 375 -12.34 15.91 -2.18
CA GLY A 375 -11.32 16.86 -2.62
C GLY A 375 -11.65 17.51 -3.97
N GLY A 376 -12.07 16.71 -4.95
CA GLY A 376 -12.50 17.22 -6.28
C GLY A 376 -13.70 18.16 -6.19
N PHE A 377 -14.69 17.83 -5.35
CA PHE A 377 -15.85 18.68 -5.14
C PHE A 377 -15.48 20.05 -4.53
N PHE A 378 -14.71 20.05 -3.43
CA PHE A 378 -14.29 21.30 -2.78
C PHE A 378 -13.33 22.10 -3.63
N TYR A 379 -12.42 21.45 -4.35
CA TYR A 379 -11.51 22.15 -5.28
C TYR A 379 -12.28 22.89 -6.38
N GLN A 380 -13.33 22.24 -6.95
CA GLN A 380 -14.13 22.81 -8.03
C GLN A 380 -14.97 24.02 -7.58
N HIS A 381 -15.63 23.92 -6.42
CA HIS A 381 -16.64 24.90 -6.03
C HIS A 381 -16.09 26.01 -5.12
N TYR A 382 -15.03 25.71 -4.36
CA TYR A 382 -14.50 26.62 -3.35
C TYR A 382 -13.00 26.91 -3.49
N GLY A 383 -12.36 26.32 -4.48
CA GLY A 383 -10.93 26.51 -4.78
C GLY A 383 -9.98 25.66 -3.92
N PRO A 384 -8.68 25.69 -4.26
CA PRO A 384 -7.68 24.80 -3.63
C PRO A 384 -7.48 25.09 -2.14
N ARG A 385 -7.49 26.37 -1.73
CA ARG A 385 -7.31 26.75 -0.33
C ARG A 385 -8.38 26.10 0.57
N THR A 386 -9.65 26.20 0.16
CA THR A 386 -10.76 25.61 0.91
C THR A 386 -10.68 24.08 0.93
N MET A 387 -10.28 23.47 -0.19
CA MET A 387 -10.05 22.04 -0.26
C MET A 387 -9.02 21.58 0.79
N TRP A 388 -7.88 22.29 0.92
CA TRP A 388 -6.87 21.96 1.93
C TRP A 388 -7.37 22.19 3.34
N LEU A 389 -8.09 23.28 3.62
CA LEU A 389 -8.68 23.54 4.95
C LEU A 389 -9.70 22.47 5.36
N ILE A 390 -10.54 22.02 4.43
CA ILE A 390 -11.49 20.92 4.69
C ILE A 390 -10.74 19.60 4.91
N THR A 391 -9.67 19.35 4.18
CA THR A 391 -8.83 18.17 4.39
C THR A 391 -8.19 18.20 5.78
N ASP A 392 -7.77 19.37 6.27
CA ASP A 392 -7.17 19.56 7.59
C ASP A 392 -8.15 19.29 8.75
N LEU A 393 -9.47 19.40 8.52
CA LEU A 393 -10.48 18.99 9.49
C LEU A 393 -10.44 17.48 9.81
N GLY A 394 -9.82 16.67 8.96
CA GLY A 394 -9.53 15.27 9.26
C GLY A 394 -8.59 15.09 10.44
N VAL A 395 -7.70 16.07 10.70
CA VAL A 395 -6.71 16.01 11.80
C VAL A 395 -7.36 15.94 13.18
N PRO A 396 -8.22 16.90 13.59
CA PRO A 396 -8.85 16.83 14.92
C PRO A 396 -9.75 15.58 15.07
N LEU A 397 -10.41 15.14 14.01
CA LEU A 397 -11.19 13.89 14.03
C LEU A 397 -10.30 12.68 14.25
N ALA A 398 -9.14 12.60 13.55
CA ALA A 398 -8.17 11.53 13.73
C ALA A 398 -7.54 11.53 15.13
N LEU A 399 -7.30 12.71 15.72
CA LEU A 399 -6.81 12.84 17.11
C LEU A 399 -7.85 12.35 18.13
N ILE A 400 -9.12 12.69 17.94
CA ILE A 400 -10.23 12.16 18.79
C ILE A 400 -10.28 10.63 18.66
N GLY A 401 -10.25 10.11 17.44
CA GLY A 401 -10.22 8.67 17.20
C GLY A 401 -9.01 7.98 17.84
N LEU A 402 -7.82 8.59 17.74
CA LEU A 402 -6.62 8.08 18.39
C LEU A 402 -6.76 8.08 19.92
N GLY A 403 -7.34 9.13 20.52
CA GLY A 403 -7.63 9.19 21.95
C GLY A 403 -8.57 8.06 22.40
N MET A 404 -9.62 7.79 21.62
CA MET A 404 -10.53 6.65 21.84
C MET A 404 -9.80 5.30 21.74
N PHE A 405 -8.93 5.15 20.74
CA PHE A 405 -8.10 3.96 20.57
C PHE A 405 -7.20 3.70 21.78
N VAL A 406 -6.53 4.74 22.28
CA VAL A 406 -5.68 4.65 23.49
C VAL A 406 -6.49 4.19 24.71
N HIS A 407 -7.67 4.79 24.91
CA HIS A 407 -8.53 4.42 26.03
C HIS A 407 -8.96 2.95 25.97
N LEU A 408 -9.36 2.47 24.80
CA LEU A 408 -9.79 1.08 24.61
C LEU A 408 -8.64 0.10 24.72
N LYS A 409 -7.48 0.41 24.14
CA LYS A 409 -6.27 -0.41 24.24
C LYS A 409 -5.86 -0.61 25.69
N ASN A 410 -5.76 0.47 26.46
CA ASN A 410 -5.39 0.40 27.88
C ASN A 410 -6.40 -0.43 28.70
N LYS A 411 -7.70 -0.32 28.38
CA LYS A 411 -8.73 -1.13 29.03
C LYS A 411 -8.58 -2.62 28.69
N SER A 412 -8.25 -2.96 27.47
CA SER A 412 -8.03 -4.35 27.05
C SER A 412 -6.80 -4.95 27.75
N GLU A 413 -5.72 -4.20 27.88
CA GLU A 413 -4.50 -4.62 28.58
C GLU A 413 -4.78 -4.89 30.06
N VAL A 414 -5.49 -4.01 30.76
CA VAL A 414 -5.87 -4.17 32.17
C VAL A 414 -6.79 -5.38 32.39
N VAL A 415 -7.75 -5.62 31.49
CA VAL A 415 -8.62 -6.81 31.59
C VAL A 415 -7.81 -8.09 31.40
N TYR A 416 -6.88 -8.07 30.46
CA TYR A 416 -6.00 -9.21 30.19
C TYR A 416 -5.05 -9.52 31.36
N GLU A 417 -4.43 -8.50 31.96
CA GLU A 417 -3.59 -8.66 33.16
C GLU A 417 -4.37 -9.28 34.33
N LYS A 418 -5.59 -8.80 34.58
CA LYS A 418 -6.47 -9.40 35.61
C LYS A 418 -6.82 -10.85 35.34
N GLN A 419 -7.09 -11.21 34.09
CA GLN A 419 -7.36 -12.60 33.71
C GLN A 419 -6.14 -13.50 33.88
N LEU A 420 -4.92 -12.97 33.63
CA LEU A 420 -3.68 -13.68 33.91
C LEU A 420 -3.45 -13.87 35.40
N GLU A 421 -3.63 -12.84 36.22
CA GLU A 421 -3.53 -12.93 37.67
C GLU A 421 -4.54 -13.93 38.26
N GLU A 422 -5.79 -13.91 37.77
CA GLU A 422 -6.81 -14.89 38.17
C GLU A 422 -6.42 -16.32 37.74
N ALA A 423 -5.90 -16.49 36.51
CA ALA A 423 -5.46 -17.81 36.02
C ALA A 423 -4.25 -18.35 36.80
N GLU A 424 -3.32 -17.47 37.21
CA GLU A 424 -2.19 -17.83 38.07
C GLU A 424 -2.64 -18.24 39.48
N LEU A 425 -3.65 -17.56 40.04
CA LEU A 425 -4.23 -17.89 41.36
C LEU A 425 -4.97 -19.25 41.38
N PHE A 426 -5.60 -19.63 40.27
CA PHE A 426 -6.40 -20.86 40.18
C PHE A 426 -5.65 -22.06 39.61
N SER A 427 -4.41 -21.93 39.14
CA SER A 427 -3.58 -23.01 38.57
C SER A 427 -2.30 -23.24 39.34
N PRO A 428 -2.36 -24.02 40.47
CA PRO A 428 -1.16 -24.36 41.26
C PRO A 428 -0.18 -25.31 40.55
N HIS A 429 -0.53 -25.84 39.36
CA HIS A 429 0.31 -26.73 38.58
C HIS A 429 0.35 -26.26 37.11
N GLY A 430 1.47 -25.73 36.69
CA GLY A 430 1.88 -25.09 35.44
C GLY A 430 1.48 -25.68 34.08
N GLY A 431 0.26 -26.17 33.90
CA GLY A 431 -0.14 -26.90 32.70
C GLY A 431 -0.80 -26.07 31.57
N ASN A 432 -1.32 -24.88 31.81
CA ASN A 432 -2.12 -24.15 30.80
C ASN A 432 -1.74 -22.68 30.57
N LEU A 433 -0.67 -22.21 31.17
CA LEU A 433 -0.20 -20.80 31.06
C LEU A 433 0.33 -20.44 29.66
N GLN A 434 0.82 -21.41 28.89
CA GLN A 434 1.32 -21.13 27.52
C GLN A 434 0.20 -20.77 26.52
N ALA A 435 -0.99 -21.34 26.69
CA ALA A 435 -2.11 -21.03 25.78
C ALA A 435 -2.70 -19.62 26.00
N LEU A 436 -2.70 -19.11 27.24
CA LEU A 436 -3.16 -17.77 27.58
C LEU A 436 -2.14 -16.69 27.20
N LYS A 437 -0.83 -16.97 27.31
CA LYS A 437 0.24 -16.07 26.86
C LYS A 437 0.27 -15.89 25.34
N PHE A 438 -0.28 -16.83 24.56
CA PHE A 438 -0.40 -16.72 23.10
C PHE A 438 -1.57 -15.83 22.65
N HIS A 439 -2.56 -15.53 23.50
CA HIS A 439 -3.77 -14.79 23.11
C HIS A 439 -3.79 -13.31 23.45
N GLY A 440 -2.86 -12.81 24.21
CA GLY A 440 -2.85 -11.41 24.61
C GLY A 440 -1.45 -10.83 24.73
N GLY A 441 -1.06 -10.09 23.74
CA GLY A 441 0.13 -9.24 23.82
C GLY A 441 1.43 -10.03 23.83
N GLN A 442 1.96 -10.32 22.65
CA GLN A 442 3.40 -10.53 22.52
C GLN A 442 4.10 -9.27 23.02
N ASN A 443 4.65 -9.32 24.21
CA ASN A 443 5.67 -8.37 24.64
C ASN A 443 6.78 -8.41 23.60
N PHE A 444 7.19 -7.26 23.11
CA PHE A 444 8.20 -7.02 22.08
C PHE A 444 9.61 -7.56 22.43
N GLU A 445 9.77 -8.38 23.47
CA GLU A 445 11.07 -8.82 23.98
C GLU A 445 11.59 -10.15 23.42
N GLU A 446 10.78 -10.95 22.69
CA GLU A 446 11.20 -12.29 22.26
C GLU A 446 11.27 -12.51 20.74
N ILE A 447 11.63 -11.51 19.96
CA ILE A 447 12.10 -11.76 18.58
C ILE A 447 13.47 -11.08 18.42
N GLN A 448 14.49 -11.81 18.89
CA GLN A 448 15.89 -11.63 18.45
C GLN A 448 16.17 -12.47 17.23
#